data_c1af594384d1505518337feb0ed8e97f
#
_entry.id   c1af594384d1505518337feb0ed8e97f
#
_cell.length_a   1.000
_cell.length_b   1.000
_cell.length_c   1.000
_cell.angle_alpha   90.00
_cell.angle_beta   90.00
_cell.angle_gamma   90.00
#
_symmetry.space_group_name_H-M   'P 1'
#
loop_
_entity.id
_entity.type
_entity.pdbx_description
1 polymer ?
#
loop_
_entity_poly.entity_id
_entity_poly.type
_entity_poly.pdbx_seq_one_letter_code
_entity_poly.pdbx_strand_id
1 'polypeptide(L)'
;MTASEPDAPVADAGDVLVAVRSLSKYYTRGDQVIPVLVDINLDIGVADYIALMGPSGSGKSTLLNLIAGIDKPSSGEILVAGVDIAQLTDSELAAWRAAHVGFIFQFYNLMPVLTAFQNVELPLQLTDLSRRERRERVEIALALVGLTDRMEHYPNELSGGQQQRVAIARALISDPTLIVADEPTGDLDRTTAEEILALLERLNCDLGKTIILVTHDPKAAGHARRLVHLEKGVLVF
;
A
#
# COMPACT_ATOMS: atom_id res chain seq x y z
N MET A 1 -37.80 -10.25 24.27
CA MET A 1 -37.54 -8.97 23.61
C MET A 1 -36.02 -8.93 23.39
N THR A 2 -35.59 -9.39 22.25
CA THR A 2 -34.18 -9.39 21.82
C THR A 2 -33.95 -8.07 21.08
N ALA A 3 -33.08 -7.25 21.64
CA ALA A 3 -32.64 -6.01 20.99
C ALA A 3 -31.74 -6.38 19.79
N SER A 4 -32.15 -6.02 18.59
CA SER A 4 -31.32 -6.06 17.40
C SER A 4 -30.26 -4.97 17.49
N GLU A 5 -29.00 -5.36 17.39
CA GLU A 5 -27.86 -4.43 17.19
C GLU A 5 -28.06 -3.63 15.90
N PRO A 6 -27.66 -2.35 15.87
CA PRO A 6 -27.77 -1.54 14.67
C PRO A 6 -26.73 -2.00 13.63
N ASP A 7 -27.25 -2.35 12.47
CA ASP A 7 -26.50 -2.63 11.25
C ASP A 7 -25.56 -1.44 10.94
N ALA A 8 -24.27 -1.71 10.76
CA ALA A 8 -23.30 -0.70 10.34
C ALA A 8 -23.70 -0.21 8.92
N PRO A 9 -23.56 1.08 8.60
CA PRO A 9 -23.97 1.60 7.29
C PRO A 9 -23.15 0.92 6.19
N VAL A 10 -23.86 0.20 5.32
CA VAL A 10 -23.31 -0.33 4.07
C VAL A 10 -22.99 0.87 3.19
N ALA A 11 -21.71 1.09 2.86
CA ALA A 11 -21.29 2.11 1.90
C ALA A 11 -22.00 1.88 0.56
N ASP A 12 -22.43 2.97 -0.07
CA ASP A 12 -23.10 2.94 -1.37
C ASP A 12 -22.16 2.30 -2.40
N ALA A 13 -22.65 1.38 -3.23
CA ALA A 13 -21.84 0.56 -4.14
C ALA A 13 -21.04 1.36 -5.20
N GLY A 14 -21.20 2.70 -5.25
CA GLY A 14 -20.46 3.61 -6.10
C GLY A 14 -19.10 4.07 -5.56
N ASP A 15 -18.86 3.96 -4.25
CA ASP A 15 -17.68 4.51 -3.57
C ASP A 15 -16.64 3.47 -3.15
N VAL A 16 -16.87 2.16 -3.41
CA VAL A 16 -15.93 1.08 -3.04
C VAL A 16 -14.83 0.95 -4.08
N LEU A 17 -13.59 1.22 -3.67
CA LEU A 17 -12.41 1.02 -4.50
C LEU A 17 -11.90 -0.42 -4.45
N VAL A 18 -11.81 -1.01 -3.24
CA VAL A 18 -11.35 -2.39 -3.04
C VAL A 18 -12.45 -3.18 -2.36
N ALA A 19 -12.90 -4.25 -2.99
CA ALA A 19 -13.85 -5.20 -2.40
C ALA A 19 -13.22 -6.60 -2.32
N VAL A 20 -13.04 -7.09 -1.11
CA VAL A 20 -12.55 -8.45 -0.83
C VAL A 20 -13.74 -9.30 -0.39
N ARG A 21 -13.92 -10.46 -1.02
CA ARG A 21 -15.07 -11.34 -0.78
C ARG A 21 -14.63 -12.77 -0.53
N SER A 22 -14.98 -13.31 0.65
CA SER A 22 -14.69 -14.69 1.09
C SER A 22 -13.27 -15.15 0.78
N LEU A 23 -12.30 -14.21 0.94
CA LEU A 23 -10.93 -14.40 0.56
C LEU A 23 -10.22 -15.33 1.53
N SER A 24 -9.58 -16.37 1.00
CA SER A 24 -8.73 -17.26 1.80
C SER A 24 -7.38 -17.47 1.14
N LYS A 25 -6.34 -17.62 1.96
CA LYS A 25 -4.98 -17.91 1.53
C LYS A 25 -4.37 -19.01 2.37
N TYR A 26 -3.87 -20.05 1.67
CA TYR A 26 -3.15 -21.17 2.26
C TYR A 26 -1.77 -21.29 1.62
N TYR A 27 -0.78 -21.67 2.40
CA TYR A 27 0.52 -22.11 1.90
C TYR A 27 0.71 -23.60 2.16
N THR A 28 1.50 -24.27 1.34
CA THR A 28 1.81 -25.69 1.52
C THR A 28 3.29 -25.85 1.92
N ARG A 29 3.55 -26.68 2.92
CA ARG A 29 4.90 -27.09 3.30
C ARG A 29 4.96 -28.62 3.38
N GLY A 30 5.44 -29.26 2.31
CA GLY A 30 5.28 -30.70 2.14
C GLY A 30 3.78 -31.06 2.08
N ASP A 31 3.33 -32.00 2.91
CA ASP A 31 1.93 -32.41 2.98
C ASP A 31 1.06 -31.55 3.90
N GLN A 32 1.65 -30.56 4.56
CA GLN A 32 0.93 -29.71 5.51
C GLN A 32 0.38 -28.47 4.83
N VAL A 33 -0.93 -28.24 4.93
CA VAL A 33 -1.61 -26.99 4.55
C VAL A 33 -1.62 -26.04 5.74
N ILE A 34 -1.10 -24.83 5.55
CA ILE A 34 -1.01 -23.78 6.57
C ILE A 34 -1.98 -22.66 6.16
N PRO A 35 -3.14 -22.51 6.85
CA PRO A 35 -4.03 -21.38 6.61
C PRO A 35 -3.40 -20.11 7.15
N VAL A 36 -3.41 -19.04 6.34
CA VAL A 36 -2.90 -17.71 6.72
C VAL A 36 -4.03 -16.69 6.76
N LEU A 37 -4.98 -16.76 5.82
CA LEU A 37 -6.18 -15.94 5.80
C LEU A 37 -7.38 -16.86 5.58
N VAL A 38 -8.48 -16.59 6.31
CA VAL A 38 -9.69 -17.42 6.26
C VAL A 38 -10.92 -16.53 6.18
N ASP A 39 -11.66 -16.64 5.08
CA ASP A 39 -12.95 -15.96 4.84
C ASP A 39 -12.91 -14.45 5.12
N ILE A 40 -11.91 -13.74 4.56
CA ILE A 40 -11.79 -12.30 4.70
C ILE A 40 -12.83 -11.60 3.84
N ASN A 41 -13.60 -10.70 4.46
CA ASN A 41 -14.54 -9.82 3.79
C ASN A 41 -14.23 -8.38 4.20
N LEU A 42 -13.88 -7.51 3.23
CA LEU A 42 -13.42 -6.15 3.50
C LEU A 42 -13.76 -5.22 2.34
N ASP A 43 -14.37 -4.09 2.65
CA ASP A 43 -14.58 -2.98 1.71
C ASP A 43 -13.71 -1.79 2.09
N ILE A 44 -13.06 -1.19 1.09
CA ILE A 44 -12.25 0.02 1.21
C ILE A 44 -12.77 1.02 0.18
N GLY A 45 -13.21 2.17 0.64
CA GLY A 45 -13.74 3.23 -0.20
C GLY A 45 -12.66 4.00 -0.96
N VAL A 46 -13.08 4.77 -1.96
CA VAL A 46 -12.23 5.77 -2.61
C VAL A 46 -11.81 6.82 -1.59
N ALA A 47 -10.55 7.20 -1.61
CA ALA A 47 -9.94 8.13 -0.65
C ALA A 47 -10.00 7.69 0.83
N ASP A 48 -10.24 6.41 1.10
CA ASP A 48 -10.06 5.85 2.44
C ASP A 48 -8.58 5.87 2.84
N TYR A 49 -8.33 6.10 4.13
CA TYR A 49 -7.06 5.83 4.77
C TYR A 49 -7.32 4.83 5.90
N ILE A 50 -6.95 3.58 5.69
CA ILE A 50 -7.16 2.51 6.66
C ILE A 50 -5.83 2.02 7.23
N ALA A 51 -5.83 1.67 8.53
CA ALA A 51 -4.73 0.95 9.17
C ALA A 51 -5.14 -0.50 9.43
N LEU A 52 -4.34 -1.43 8.94
CA LEU A 52 -4.46 -2.86 9.22
C LEU A 52 -3.51 -3.23 10.34
N MET A 53 -4.05 -3.51 11.50
CA MET A 53 -3.31 -3.88 12.73
C MET A 53 -3.47 -5.35 13.08
N GLY A 54 -2.56 -5.83 13.92
CA GLY A 54 -2.60 -7.18 14.50
C GLY A 54 -1.21 -7.68 14.87
N PRO A 55 -1.11 -8.78 15.63
CA PRO A 55 0.18 -9.34 16.05
C PRO A 55 1.02 -9.80 14.85
N SER A 56 2.33 -9.98 15.07
CA SER A 56 3.20 -10.58 14.06
C SER A 56 2.68 -11.97 13.65
N GLY A 57 2.71 -12.25 12.35
CA GLY A 57 2.21 -13.52 11.81
C GLY A 57 0.68 -13.64 11.69
N SER A 58 -0.09 -12.58 11.95
CA SER A 58 -1.55 -12.61 11.78
C SER A 58 -2.03 -12.61 10.33
N GLY A 59 -1.16 -12.37 9.33
CA GLY A 59 -1.50 -12.37 7.92
C GLY A 59 -1.61 -10.97 7.27
N LYS A 60 -1.25 -9.88 7.97
CA LYS A 60 -1.38 -8.49 7.47
C LYS A 60 -0.65 -8.26 6.15
N SER A 61 0.66 -8.54 6.09
CA SER A 61 1.44 -8.39 4.86
C SER A 61 0.96 -9.35 3.76
N THR A 62 0.42 -10.53 4.13
CA THR A 62 -0.20 -11.44 3.15
C THR A 62 -1.45 -10.81 2.55
N LEU A 63 -2.36 -10.25 3.35
CA LEU A 63 -3.55 -9.57 2.87
C LEU A 63 -3.19 -8.37 2.00
N LEU A 64 -2.21 -7.56 2.45
CA LEU A 64 -1.69 -6.43 1.68
C LEU A 64 -1.16 -6.87 0.31
N ASN A 65 -0.35 -7.94 0.27
CA ASN A 65 0.23 -8.48 -0.97
C ASN A 65 -0.84 -9.02 -1.93
N LEU A 66 -1.90 -9.61 -1.42
CA LEU A 66 -3.03 -10.07 -2.23
C LEU A 66 -3.79 -8.88 -2.84
N ILE A 67 -4.13 -7.85 -2.05
CA ILE A 67 -4.80 -6.64 -2.53
C ILE A 67 -3.92 -5.87 -3.52
N ALA A 68 -2.61 -5.86 -3.31
CA ALA A 68 -1.64 -5.23 -4.21
C ALA A 68 -1.33 -6.06 -5.48
N GLY A 69 -1.87 -7.26 -5.62
CA GLY A 69 -1.61 -8.13 -6.76
C GLY A 69 -0.17 -8.65 -6.84
N ILE A 70 0.52 -8.76 -5.70
CA ILE A 70 1.86 -9.39 -5.61
C ILE A 70 1.72 -10.91 -5.51
N ASP A 71 0.68 -11.37 -4.80
CA ASP A 71 0.35 -12.78 -4.64
C ASP A 71 -1.11 -13.00 -5.07
N LYS A 72 -1.51 -14.26 -5.29
CA LYS A 72 -2.87 -14.65 -5.66
C LYS A 72 -3.56 -15.36 -4.51
N PRO A 73 -4.87 -15.16 -4.31
CA PRO A 73 -5.63 -15.87 -3.30
C PRO A 73 -5.72 -17.37 -3.64
N SER A 74 -5.96 -18.19 -2.61
CA SER A 74 -6.27 -19.60 -2.79
C SER A 74 -7.75 -19.81 -3.13
N SER A 75 -8.62 -18.91 -2.65
CA SER A 75 -10.05 -18.83 -2.98
C SER A 75 -10.61 -17.46 -2.65
N GLY A 76 -11.79 -17.13 -3.17
CA GLY A 76 -12.43 -15.83 -3.02
C GLY A 76 -12.08 -14.85 -4.12
N GLU A 77 -12.54 -13.61 -4.00
CA GLU A 77 -12.43 -12.57 -5.02
C GLU A 77 -11.77 -11.31 -4.45
N ILE A 78 -11.03 -10.59 -5.30
CA ILE A 78 -10.48 -9.28 -5.00
C ILE A 78 -10.80 -8.36 -6.17
N LEU A 79 -11.78 -7.49 -5.98
CA LEU A 79 -12.12 -6.45 -6.95
C LEU A 79 -11.42 -5.15 -6.56
N VAL A 80 -10.68 -4.56 -7.49
CA VAL A 80 -10.08 -3.23 -7.33
C VAL A 80 -10.50 -2.37 -8.51
N ALA A 81 -11.17 -1.26 -8.24
CA ALA A 81 -11.80 -0.41 -9.25
C ALA A 81 -12.68 -1.21 -10.23
N GLY A 82 -13.41 -2.21 -9.72
CA GLY A 82 -14.30 -3.08 -10.51
C GLY A 82 -13.61 -4.20 -11.29
N VAL A 83 -12.28 -4.34 -11.22
CA VAL A 83 -11.51 -5.41 -11.87
C VAL A 83 -11.22 -6.52 -10.87
N ASP A 84 -11.63 -7.76 -11.15
CA ASP A 84 -11.20 -8.93 -10.36
C ASP A 84 -9.75 -9.29 -10.69
N ILE A 85 -8.84 -8.83 -9.82
CA ILE A 85 -7.40 -9.03 -10.02
C ILE A 85 -6.95 -10.48 -9.80
N ALA A 86 -7.78 -11.32 -9.15
CA ALA A 86 -7.48 -12.73 -8.94
C ALA A 86 -7.56 -13.54 -10.25
N GLN A 87 -8.34 -13.07 -11.23
CA GLN A 87 -8.53 -13.73 -12.52
C GLN A 87 -7.49 -13.33 -13.57
N LEU A 88 -6.70 -12.26 -13.32
CA LEU A 88 -5.69 -11.79 -14.26
C LEU A 88 -4.56 -12.82 -14.41
N THR A 89 -4.04 -12.96 -15.62
CA THR A 89 -2.78 -13.68 -15.86
C THR A 89 -1.62 -12.92 -15.20
N ASP A 90 -0.48 -13.57 -15.02
CA ASP A 90 0.68 -12.93 -14.34
C ASP A 90 1.17 -11.69 -15.09
N SER A 91 1.10 -11.68 -16.43
CA SER A 91 1.45 -10.52 -17.25
C SER A 91 0.47 -9.37 -17.10
N GLU A 92 -0.84 -9.67 -17.15
CA GLU A 92 -1.90 -8.68 -16.95
C GLU A 92 -1.85 -8.10 -15.53
N LEU A 93 -1.63 -8.96 -14.52
CA LEU A 93 -1.50 -8.54 -13.13
C LEU A 93 -0.28 -7.64 -12.91
N ALA A 94 0.84 -7.93 -13.57
CA ALA A 94 2.03 -7.07 -13.52
C ALA A 94 1.79 -5.70 -14.16
N ALA A 95 1.12 -5.65 -15.31
CA ALA A 95 0.75 -4.40 -15.98
C ALA A 95 -0.26 -3.59 -15.14
N TRP A 96 -1.28 -4.27 -14.60
CA TRP A 96 -2.27 -3.66 -13.73
C TRP A 96 -1.62 -3.05 -12.47
N ARG A 97 -0.75 -3.82 -11.80
CA ARG A 97 -0.03 -3.35 -10.61
C ARG A 97 0.82 -2.12 -10.89
N ALA A 98 1.55 -2.12 -12.01
CA ALA A 98 2.40 -0.98 -12.41
C ALA A 98 1.60 0.32 -12.61
N ALA A 99 0.33 0.21 -13.05
CA ALA A 99 -0.55 1.35 -13.30
C ALA A 99 -1.33 1.80 -12.04
N HIS A 100 -1.72 0.86 -11.17
CA HIS A 100 -2.72 1.13 -10.13
C HIS A 100 -2.19 1.10 -8.70
N VAL A 101 -1.00 0.54 -8.43
CA VAL A 101 -0.50 0.33 -7.07
C VAL A 101 0.84 1.02 -6.84
N GLY A 102 0.88 1.91 -5.85
CA GLY A 102 2.12 2.43 -5.28
C GLY A 102 2.51 1.65 -4.02
N PHE A 103 3.71 1.08 -3.97
CA PHE A 103 4.15 0.28 -2.84
C PHE A 103 5.21 1.00 -2.01
N ILE A 104 5.01 1.09 -0.70
CA ILE A 104 5.94 1.66 0.28
C ILE A 104 6.32 0.55 1.25
N PHE A 105 7.62 0.27 1.38
CA PHE A 105 8.16 -0.81 2.21
C PHE A 105 8.85 -0.26 3.46
N GLN A 106 9.00 -1.09 4.48
CA GLN A 106 9.72 -0.78 5.70
C GLN A 106 11.20 -0.44 5.43
N PHE A 107 11.89 -1.21 4.59
CA PHE A 107 13.31 -1.04 4.26
C PHE A 107 13.53 -0.29 2.94
N TYR A 108 12.65 0.64 2.59
CA TYR A 108 12.71 1.54 1.43
C TYR A 108 12.83 0.85 0.07
N ASN A 109 13.54 -0.26 -0.04
CA ASN A 109 13.81 -1.03 -1.26
C ASN A 109 14.31 -0.15 -2.43
N LEU A 110 15.21 0.78 -2.13
CA LEU A 110 15.88 1.60 -3.14
C LEU A 110 17.02 0.81 -3.77
N MET A 111 17.22 1.04 -5.06
CA MET A 111 18.38 0.50 -5.78
C MET A 111 19.62 1.31 -5.37
N PRO A 112 20.62 0.71 -4.70
CA PRO A 112 21.73 1.46 -4.10
C PRO A 112 22.67 2.10 -5.13
N VAL A 113 22.64 1.60 -6.38
CA VAL A 113 23.45 2.09 -7.50
C VAL A 113 22.80 3.19 -8.29
N LEU A 114 21.56 3.58 -7.95
CA LEU A 114 20.79 4.63 -8.59
C LEU A 114 20.63 5.82 -7.65
N THR A 115 20.62 7.02 -8.20
CA THR A 115 20.33 8.25 -7.44
C THR A 115 18.86 8.28 -6.98
N ALA A 116 18.49 9.23 -6.13
CA ALA A 116 17.10 9.46 -5.74
C ALA A 116 16.21 9.70 -6.97
N PHE A 117 16.67 10.54 -7.90
CA PHE A 117 16.00 10.80 -9.18
C PHE A 117 15.76 9.49 -9.95
N GLN A 118 16.80 8.71 -10.16
CA GLN A 118 16.75 7.47 -10.93
C GLN A 118 15.85 6.40 -10.27
N ASN A 119 15.88 6.29 -8.92
CA ASN A 119 14.98 5.40 -8.18
C ASN A 119 13.51 5.77 -8.40
N VAL A 120 13.17 7.07 -8.39
CA VAL A 120 11.81 7.54 -8.63
C VAL A 120 11.41 7.38 -10.11
N GLU A 121 12.34 7.52 -11.06
CA GLU A 121 12.08 7.34 -12.49
C GLU A 121 11.79 5.88 -12.89
N LEU A 122 12.27 4.88 -12.13
CA LEU A 122 12.21 3.47 -12.51
C LEU A 122 10.83 3.00 -13.03
N PRO A 123 9.69 3.29 -12.36
CA PRO A 123 8.39 2.85 -12.85
C PRO A 123 8.02 3.46 -14.20
N LEU A 124 8.49 4.68 -14.48
CA LEU A 124 8.19 5.38 -15.75
C LEU A 124 8.98 4.85 -16.94
N GLN A 125 10.04 4.07 -16.73
CA GLN A 125 10.82 3.49 -17.82
C GLN A 125 10.04 2.43 -18.62
N LEU A 126 8.97 1.92 -18.05
CA LEU A 126 8.05 0.95 -18.69
C LEU A 126 6.87 1.64 -19.42
N THR A 127 6.87 2.97 -19.50
CA THR A 127 5.83 3.77 -20.15
C THR A 127 6.33 4.36 -21.46
N ASP A 128 5.41 4.82 -22.32
CA ASP A 128 5.72 5.48 -23.58
C ASP A 128 6.11 6.96 -23.42
N LEU A 129 6.32 7.44 -22.18
CA LEU A 129 6.69 8.81 -21.89
C LEU A 129 8.09 9.15 -22.44
N SER A 130 8.23 10.32 -23.06
CA SER A 130 9.52 10.87 -23.44
C SER A 130 10.41 11.12 -22.23
N ARG A 131 11.73 11.22 -22.46
CA ARG A 131 12.70 11.56 -21.38
C ARG A 131 12.37 12.88 -20.68
N ARG A 132 11.86 13.86 -21.43
CA ARG A 132 11.46 15.16 -20.87
C ARG A 132 10.26 15.02 -19.94
N GLU A 133 9.22 14.32 -20.36
CA GLU A 133 8.02 14.11 -19.55
C GLU A 133 8.32 13.30 -18.27
N ARG A 134 9.17 12.26 -18.38
CA ARG A 134 9.62 11.51 -17.19
C ARG A 134 10.35 12.41 -16.22
N ARG A 135 11.28 13.24 -16.72
CA ARG A 135 12.03 14.18 -15.88
C ARG A 135 11.12 15.15 -15.14
N GLU A 136 10.19 15.78 -15.84
CA GLU A 136 9.23 16.72 -15.27
C GLU A 136 8.39 16.05 -14.15
N ARG A 137 7.92 14.82 -14.37
CA ARG A 137 7.18 14.06 -13.35
C ARG A 137 8.03 13.73 -12.13
N VAL A 138 9.28 13.30 -12.32
CA VAL A 138 10.19 12.97 -11.22
C VAL A 138 10.52 14.20 -10.39
N GLU A 139 10.78 15.34 -11.02
CA GLU A 139 11.04 16.62 -10.34
C GLU A 139 9.82 17.03 -9.48
N ILE A 140 8.60 16.89 -10.01
CA ILE A 140 7.36 17.14 -9.24
C ILE A 140 7.22 16.18 -8.06
N ALA A 141 7.45 14.88 -8.27
CA ALA A 141 7.32 13.88 -7.21
C ALA A 141 8.34 14.10 -6.09
N LEU A 142 9.59 14.42 -6.43
CA LEU A 142 10.63 14.73 -5.44
C LEU A 142 10.38 16.06 -4.72
N ALA A 143 9.83 17.06 -5.40
CA ALA A 143 9.40 18.30 -4.78
C ALA A 143 8.26 18.09 -3.77
N LEU A 144 7.28 17.22 -4.10
CA LEU A 144 6.15 16.88 -3.23
C LEU A 144 6.59 16.29 -1.88
N VAL A 145 7.67 15.50 -1.89
CA VAL A 145 8.25 14.90 -0.68
C VAL A 145 9.38 15.74 -0.06
N GLY A 146 9.67 16.94 -0.60
CA GLY A 146 10.66 17.88 -0.05
C GLY A 146 12.11 17.47 -0.29
N LEU A 147 12.42 16.86 -1.43
CA LEU A 147 13.76 16.36 -1.79
C LEU A 147 14.33 16.97 -3.08
N THR A 148 13.92 18.18 -3.43
CA THR A 148 14.38 18.88 -4.66
C THR A 148 15.91 19.04 -4.69
N ASP A 149 16.53 19.30 -3.55
CA ASP A 149 17.97 19.49 -3.40
C ASP A 149 18.76 18.18 -3.22
N ARG A 150 18.09 17.02 -3.25
CA ARG A 150 18.67 15.69 -3.02
C ARG A 150 18.53 14.74 -4.21
N MET A 151 18.09 15.23 -5.37
CA MET A 151 17.78 14.40 -6.55
C MET A 151 18.95 13.54 -7.01
N GLU A 152 20.17 14.06 -6.96
CA GLU A 152 21.38 13.40 -7.44
C GLU A 152 22.10 12.58 -6.37
N HIS A 153 21.58 12.54 -5.12
CA HIS A 153 22.18 11.75 -4.05
C HIS A 153 21.85 10.28 -4.21
N TYR A 154 22.80 9.43 -3.85
CA TYR A 154 22.62 7.98 -3.75
C TYR A 154 21.98 7.61 -2.40
N PRO A 155 21.33 6.44 -2.27
CA PRO A 155 20.70 6.02 -1.01
C PRO A 155 21.61 6.07 0.22
N ASN A 156 22.90 5.72 0.07
CA ASN A 156 23.88 5.76 1.15
C ASN A 156 24.29 7.19 1.60
N GLU A 157 23.90 8.22 0.85
CA GLU A 157 24.12 9.64 1.16
C GLU A 157 22.88 10.28 1.78
N LEU A 158 21.78 9.52 1.92
CA LEU A 158 20.50 9.97 2.44
C LEU A 158 20.22 9.38 3.82
N SER A 159 19.62 10.19 4.71
CA SER A 159 19.10 9.66 5.98
C SER A 159 17.96 8.65 5.73
N GLY A 160 17.62 7.82 6.73
CA GLY A 160 16.51 6.86 6.62
C GLY A 160 15.18 7.52 6.23
N GLY A 161 14.86 8.67 6.84
CA GLY A 161 13.66 9.44 6.47
C GLY A 161 13.71 10.01 5.05
N GLN A 162 14.87 10.43 4.57
CA GLN A 162 15.04 10.87 3.18
C GLN A 162 14.89 9.69 2.21
N GLN A 163 15.46 8.53 2.53
CA GLN A 163 15.26 7.30 1.75
C GLN A 163 13.78 6.89 1.68
N GLN A 164 13.06 6.97 2.80
CA GLN A 164 11.62 6.70 2.82
C GLN A 164 10.83 7.71 1.99
N ARG A 165 11.19 8.99 2.01
CA ARG A 165 10.58 10.00 1.13
C ARG A 165 10.83 9.70 -0.35
N VAL A 166 12.02 9.22 -0.73
CA VAL A 166 12.31 8.74 -2.10
C VAL A 166 11.41 7.54 -2.45
N ALA A 167 11.25 6.57 -1.54
CA ALA A 167 10.37 5.42 -1.74
C ALA A 167 8.90 5.85 -1.92
N ILE A 168 8.43 6.85 -1.15
CA ILE A 168 7.09 7.43 -1.30
C ILE A 168 6.96 8.14 -2.66
N ALA A 169 7.94 8.96 -3.08
CA ALA A 169 7.91 9.61 -4.40
C ALA A 169 7.86 8.57 -5.53
N ARG A 170 8.64 7.49 -5.42
CA ARG A 170 8.59 6.35 -6.36
C ARG A 170 7.23 5.67 -6.40
N ALA A 171 6.59 5.51 -5.24
CA ALA A 171 5.25 4.92 -5.17
C ALA A 171 4.18 5.81 -5.82
N LEU A 172 4.37 7.12 -5.83
CA LEU A 172 3.42 8.10 -6.38
C LEU A 172 3.59 8.38 -7.87
N ILE A 173 4.76 8.06 -8.45
CA ILE A 173 5.17 8.56 -9.77
C ILE A 173 4.26 8.11 -10.92
N SER A 174 3.63 6.94 -10.81
CA SER A 174 2.65 6.42 -11.78
C SER A 174 1.23 6.94 -11.53
N ASP A 175 1.04 7.85 -10.59
CA ASP A 175 -0.27 8.35 -10.13
C ASP A 175 -1.25 7.21 -9.75
N PRO A 176 -0.85 6.30 -8.84
CA PRO A 176 -1.61 5.10 -8.55
C PRO A 176 -2.96 5.41 -7.89
N THR A 177 -3.94 4.53 -8.10
CA THR A 177 -5.26 4.58 -7.47
C THR A 177 -5.18 4.17 -5.99
N LEU A 178 -4.26 3.23 -5.68
CA LEU A 178 -4.08 2.63 -4.36
C LEU A 178 -2.63 2.71 -3.91
N ILE A 179 -2.40 3.20 -2.70
CA ILE A 179 -1.10 3.14 -2.03
C ILE A 179 -1.17 2.09 -0.94
N VAL A 180 -0.22 1.16 -0.95
CA VAL A 180 -0.05 0.14 0.09
C VAL A 180 1.28 0.37 0.80
N ALA A 181 1.25 0.46 2.12
CA ALA A 181 2.39 0.75 2.96
C ALA A 181 2.56 -0.34 4.03
N ASP A 182 3.63 -1.13 3.92
CA ASP A 182 3.94 -2.19 4.88
C ASP A 182 5.01 -1.70 5.86
N GLU A 183 4.59 -1.40 7.10
CA GLU A 183 5.42 -0.88 8.20
C GLU A 183 6.31 0.32 7.78
N PRO A 184 5.77 1.38 7.13
CA PRO A 184 6.56 2.42 6.47
C PRO A 184 7.44 3.26 7.41
N THR A 185 7.24 3.14 8.71
CA THR A 185 7.98 3.87 9.75
C THR A 185 8.76 2.98 10.70
N GLY A 186 8.75 1.65 10.45
CA GLY A 186 9.33 0.67 11.38
C GLY A 186 10.85 0.76 11.57
N ASP A 187 11.58 1.42 10.67
CA ASP A 187 13.04 1.61 10.71
C ASP A 187 13.44 3.08 10.96
N LEU A 188 12.50 3.91 11.42
CA LEU A 188 12.71 5.34 11.61
C LEU A 188 12.66 5.74 13.09
N ASP A 189 13.42 6.79 13.43
CA ASP A 189 13.23 7.44 14.72
C ASP A 189 11.84 8.09 14.82
N ARG A 190 11.42 8.37 16.06
CA ARG A 190 10.06 8.84 16.34
C ARG A 190 9.70 10.13 15.59
N THR A 191 10.61 11.09 15.52
CA THR A 191 10.34 12.40 14.89
C THR A 191 10.16 12.22 13.38
N THR A 192 11.07 11.50 12.77
CA THR A 192 11.03 11.17 11.34
C THR A 192 9.79 10.32 10.98
N ALA A 193 9.42 9.38 11.87
CA ALA A 193 8.21 8.58 11.68
C ALA A 193 6.94 9.45 11.62
N GLU A 194 6.78 10.39 12.55
CA GLU A 194 5.67 11.36 12.55
C GLU A 194 5.63 12.21 11.27
N GLU A 195 6.78 12.65 10.76
CA GLU A 195 6.85 13.39 9.50
C GLU A 195 6.39 12.54 8.29
N ILE A 196 6.76 11.27 8.26
CA ILE A 196 6.33 10.34 7.18
C ILE A 196 4.83 10.07 7.27
N LEU A 197 4.29 9.84 8.48
CA LEU A 197 2.85 9.63 8.68
C LEU A 197 2.04 10.87 8.30
N ALA A 198 2.49 12.06 8.69
CA ALA A 198 1.87 13.32 8.29
C ALA A 198 1.92 13.54 6.76
N LEU A 199 3.00 13.10 6.09
CA LEU A 199 3.07 13.12 4.63
C LEU A 199 2.01 12.18 4.01
N LEU A 200 1.85 10.95 4.51
CA LEU A 200 0.82 10.02 4.03
C LEU A 200 -0.60 10.57 4.25
N GLU A 201 -0.84 11.18 5.40
CA GLU A 201 -2.12 11.84 5.70
C GLU A 201 -2.43 12.98 4.71
N ARG A 202 -1.45 13.81 4.38
CA ARG A 202 -1.59 14.85 3.34
C ARG A 202 -1.87 14.25 1.96
N LEU A 203 -1.23 13.17 1.57
CA LEU A 203 -1.50 12.48 0.30
C LEU A 203 -2.94 11.98 0.24
N ASN A 204 -3.48 11.51 1.36
CA ASN A 204 -4.88 11.12 1.44
C ASN A 204 -5.82 12.34 1.40
N CYS A 205 -5.59 13.35 2.27
CA CYS A 205 -6.50 14.49 2.43
C CYS A 205 -6.47 15.44 1.23
N ASP A 206 -5.27 15.78 0.73
CA ASP A 206 -5.09 16.82 -0.28
C ASP A 206 -5.18 16.27 -1.71
N LEU A 207 -4.75 15.02 -1.93
CA LEU A 207 -4.71 14.38 -3.24
C LEU A 207 -5.72 13.24 -3.41
N GLY A 208 -6.54 12.96 -2.41
CA GLY A 208 -7.59 11.94 -2.47
C GLY A 208 -7.07 10.52 -2.67
N LYS A 209 -5.82 10.22 -2.27
CA LYS A 209 -5.23 8.89 -2.43
C LYS A 209 -5.83 7.90 -1.44
N THR A 210 -6.22 6.72 -1.92
CA THR A 210 -6.61 5.62 -1.04
C THR A 210 -5.35 4.95 -0.49
N ILE A 211 -5.27 4.78 0.84
CA ILE A 211 -4.08 4.27 1.51
C ILE A 211 -4.44 3.10 2.43
N ILE A 212 -3.70 2.00 2.29
CA ILE A 212 -3.71 0.87 3.23
C ILE A 212 -2.36 0.86 3.96
N LEU A 213 -2.38 1.15 5.24
CA LEU A 213 -1.23 1.12 6.12
C LEU A 213 -1.23 -0.17 6.94
N VAL A 214 -0.23 -1.00 6.80
CA VAL A 214 0.03 -2.11 7.74
C VAL A 214 0.99 -1.60 8.81
N THR A 215 0.60 -1.75 10.07
CA THR A 215 1.47 -1.41 11.19
C THR A 215 1.10 -2.19 12.45
N HIS A 216 2.06 -2.34 13.36
CA HIS A 216 1.83 -2.81 14.73
C HIS A 216 1.93 -1.67 15.75
N ASP A 217 2.29 -0.46 15.32
CA ASP A 217 2.35 0.73 16.18
C ASP A 217 0.99 1.43 16.26
N PRO A 218 0.36 1.51 17.46
CA PRO A 218 -0.92 2.20 17.64
C PRO A 218 -0.87 3.69 17.28
N LYS A 219 0.30 4.34 17.37
CA LYS A 219 0.45 5.75 17.00
C LYS A 219 0.36 5.92 15.49
N ALA A 220 1.09 5.08 14.74
CA ALA A 220 1.02 5.08 13.30
C ALA A 220 -0.42 4.80 12.82
N ALA A 221 -1.11 3.84 13.45
CA ALA A 221 -2.49 3.53 13.16
C ALA A 221 -3.45 4.69 13.45
N GLY A 222 -3.14 5.55 14.43
CA GLY A 222 -3.92 6.73 14.79
C GLY A 222 -4.02 7.81 13.70
N HIS A 223 -3.14 7.79 12.69
CA HIS A 223 -3.22 8.66 11.51
C HIS A 223 -4.25 8.20 10.48
N ALA A 224 -4.66 6.93 10.53
CA ALA A 224 -5.69 6.40 9.64
C ALA A 224 -7.08 6.76 10.14
N ARG A 225 -8.04 6.92 9.21
CA ARG A 225 -9.44 7.21 9.52
C ARG A 225 -10.21 5.99 10.00
N ARG A 226 -9.78 4.79 9.60
CA ARG A 226 -10.41 3.52 9.97
C ARG A 226 -9.35 2.51 10.37
N LEU A 227 -9.62 1.82 11.48
CA LEU A 227 -8.78 0.76 12.00
C LEU A 227 -9.43 -0.59 11.71
N VAL A 228 -8.64 -1.51 11.19
CA VAL A 228 -9.04 -2.89 10.89
C VAL A 228 -8.09 -3.82 11.63
N HIS A 229 -8.62 -4.71 12.46
CA HIS A 229 -7.82 -5.67 13.20
C HIS A 229 -7.81 -7.02 12.50
N LEU A 230 -6.62 -7.63 12.38
CA LEU A 230 -6.43 -8.97 11.86
C LEU A 230 -5.80 -9.86 12.93
N GLU A 231 -6.52 -10.89 13.36
CA GLU A 231 -6.03 -11.87 14.33
C GLU A 231 -6.15 -13.28 13.77
N LYS A 232 -5.06 -14.04 13.78
CA LYS A 232 -5.02 -15.45 13.34
C LYS A 232 -5.70 -15.68 11.97
N GLY A 233 -5.52 -14.73 11.05
CA GLY A 233 -6.04 -14.84 9.69
C GLY A 233 -7.52 -14.47 9.52
N VAL A 234 -8.17 -13.87 10.50
CA VAL A 234 -9.56 -13.38 10.42
C VAL A 234 -9.64 -11.91 10.83
N LEU A 235 -10.59 -11.17 10.26
CA LEU A 235 -10.87 -9.80 10.67
C LEU A 235 -11.66 -9.79 11.99
N VAL A 236 -11.27 -8.88 12.89
CA VAL A 236 -11.97 -8.63 14.16
C VAL A 236 -12.43 -7.17 14.13
N PHE A 237 -13.70 -6.94 14.40
CA PHE A 237 -14.37 -5.64 14.40
C PHE A 237 -14.73 -5.19 15.81
#